data_837a2c85b7ca6a0cfd5acc62f3e0216a
#
_entry.id   837a2c85b7ca6a0cfd5acc62f3e0216a
#
_cell.length_a   1.000
_cell.length_b   1.000
_cell.length_c   1.000
_cell.angle_alpha   90.00
_cell.angle_beta   90.00
_cell.angle_gamma   90.00
#
_symmetry.space_group_name_H-M   'P 1'
#
loop_
_entity.id
_entity.type
_entity.pdbx_description
1 polymer ?
#
loop_
_entity_poly.entity_id
_entity_poly.type
_entity_poly.pdbx_seq_one_letter_code
_entity_poly.pdbx_strand_id
1 'polypeptide(L)'
;MKKQILVLAAFSFMQMAQAQTSPKSVKAVPAQALKVGNAKSPMNVTPPLTIKNGKDSASYALGYRIAQSLNGQGLQKINLAVFNKGLLAGFEGKSIIIDSLLDYCIKTYQETMSAEKSAANKLAGQEFLVKNAKKPGVVSLPNGIQYEILVAGKDTIKPTIKDKVRCHYHGTLIDGSIFDSSVQRGEPITFPLNGVIKGWQESLPLMSIGSKWRLFIPAELGYGDRQAGPMIGPGSTLIFEVELLGIE
;
A
#
# COMPACT_ATOMS: atom_id res chain seq x y z
N MET A 1 17.49 30.12 -0.32
CA MET A 1 17.67 29.12 -1.39
C MET A 1 17.39 27.75 -0.77
N LYS A 2 16.17 27.24 -0.98
CA LYS A 2 15.69 25.97 -0.41
C LYS A 2 16.03 24.84 -1.38
N LYS A 3 16.95 23.95 -1.01
CA LYS A 3 17.22 22.72 -1.77
C LYS A 3 16.19 21.66 -1.35
N GLN A 4 15.27 21.36 -2.24
CA GLN A 4 14.42 20.18 -2.14
C GLN A 4 15.25 18.94 -2.48
N ILE A 5 15.33 18.01 -1.53
CA ILE A 5 15.92 16.67 -1.78
C ILE A 5 14.79 15.79 -2.26
N LEU A 6 14.80 15.55 -3.58
CA LEU A 6 13.93 14.60 -4.25
C LEU A 6 14.55 13.21 -4.10
N VAL A 7 13.95 12.33 -3.31
CA VAL A 7 14.32 10.90 -3.30
C VAL A 7 13.58 10.23 -4.45
N LEU A 8 14.28 10.10 -5.59
CA LEU A 8 13.84 9.27 -6.71
C LEU A 8 14.04 7.80 -6.35
N ALA A 9 12.95 7.07 -6.17
CA ALA A 9 12.96 5.63 -6.32
C ALA A 9 13.06 5.33 -7.84
N ALA A 10 14.22 4.85 -8.27
CA ALA A 10 14.46 4.47 -9.65
C ALA A 10 13.65 3.20 -9.99
N PHE A 11 12.51 3.38 -10.67
CA PHE A 11 11.87 2.29 -11.40
C PHE A 11 12.56 2.16 -12.75
N SER A 12 13.36 1.11 -12.90
CA SER A 12 13.97 0.73 -14.19
C SER A 12 12.87 0.19 -15.11
N PHE A 13 12.46 1.00 -16.09
CA PHE A 13 11.60 0.53 -17.19
C PHE A 13 12.49 -0.24 -18.19
N MET A 14 12.35 -1.55 -18.16
CA MET A 14 12.91 -2.41 -19.20
C MET A 14 11.97 -2.36 -20.41
N GLN A 15 12.37 -1.65 -21.46
CA GLN A 15 11.71 -1.67 -22.77
C GLN A 15 11.84 -3.06 -23.37
N MET A 16 10.76 -3.82 -23.45
CA MET A 16 10.65 -4.99 -24.32
C MET A 16 10.14 -4.55 -25.68
N ALA A 17 10.91 -4.91 -26.71
CA ALA A 17 10.61 -4.70 -28.12
C ALA A 17 9.24 -5.30 -28.49
N GLN A 18 8.42 -4.48 -29.17
CA GLN A 18 7.14 -4.90 -29.75
C GLN A 18 7.40 -5.72 -31.02
N ALA A 19 7.07 -7.00 -30.98
CA ALA A 19 6.78 -7.77 -32.17
C ALA A 19 5.30 -7.61 -32.51
N GLN A 20 5.01 -6.94 -33.60
CA GLN A 20 3.66 -6.81 -34.16
C GLN A 20 3.20 -8.17 -34.69
N THR A 21 2.21 -8.79 -34.00
CA THR A 21 1.42 -9.89 -34.57
C THR A 21 -0.05 -9.44 -34.65
N SER A 22 -0.59 -9.57 -35.85
CA SER A 22 -1.97 -9.24 -36.21
C SER A 22 -3.00 -9.95 -35.32
N PRO A 23 -4.15 -9.33 -35.03
CA PRO A 23 -5.13 -9.94 -34.13
C PRO A 23 -5.87 -11.09 -34.82
N LYS A 24 -5.67 -12.32 -34.32
CA LYS A 24 -6.55 -13.45 -34.64
C LYS A 24 -7.90 -13.24 -33.96
N SER A 25 -8.95 -13.40 -34.74
CA SER A 25 -10.36 -13.42 -34.35
C SER A 25 -10.59 -14.17 -33.03
N VAL A 26 -11.02 -13.48 -31.99
CA VAL A 26 -11.43 -14.08 -30.69
C VAL A 26 -12.84 -14.59 -30.83
N LYS A 27 -13.01 -15.91 -30.82
CA LYS A 27 -14.33 -16.57 -30.75
C LYS A 27 -14.96 -16.23 -29.40
N ALA A 28 -16.26 -15.87 -29.45
CA ALA A 28 -17.09 -15.60 -28.28
C ALA A 28 -17.08 -16.79 -27.31
N VAL A 29 -16.80 -16.50 -26.02
CA VAL A 29 -16.91 -17.47 -24.93
C VAL A 29 -18.39 -17.61 -24.55
N PRO A 30 -18.99 -18.83 -24.46
CA PRO A 30 -20.38 -19.00 -24.07
C PRO A 30 -20.59 -18.66 -22.59
N ALA A 31 -21.66 -17.93 -22.30
CA ALA A 31 -22.08 -17.55 -20.96
C ALA A 31 -22.48 -18.80 -20.14
N GLN A 32 -21.67 -19.16 -19.13
CA GLN A 32 -22.08 -20.11 -18.10
C GLN A 32 -22.80 -19.35 -16.98
N ALA A 33 -24.06 -19.72 -16.75
CA ALA A 33 -24.88 -19.21 -15.68
C ALA A 33 -24.41 -19.75 -14.32
N LEU A 34 -23.90 -18.87 -13.45
CA LEU A 34 -23.63 -19.17 -12.05
C LEU A 34 -24.95 -19.14 -11.26
N LYS A 35 -25.34 -20.29 -10.71
CA LYS A 35 -26.47 -20.40 -9.77
C LYS A 35 -26.04 -19.81 -8.42
N VAL A 36 -26.67 -18.72 -8.03
CA VAL A 36 -26.52 -18.13 -6.68
C VAL A 36 -27.69 -18.58 -5.80
N GLY A 37 -27.34 -19.12 -4.64
CA GLY A 37 -28.28 -19.58 -3.63
C GLY A 37 -29.04 -18.43 -2.95
N ASN A 38 -30.26 -18.75 -2.53
CA ASN A 38 -31.26 -17.88 -1.92
C ASN A 38 -30.78 -17.19 -0.61
N ALA A 39 -30.77 -15.86 -0.63
CA ALA A 39 -30.89 -15.03 0.57
C ALA A 39 -31.89 -13.89 0.27
N LYS A 40 -33.01 -13.85 0.98
CA LYS A 40 -34.07 -12.85 0.83
C LYS A 40 -33.65 -11.53 1.44
N SER A 41 -33.38 -10.52 0.61
CA SER A 41 -33.49 -9.08 0.91
C SER A 41 -34.07 -8.41 -0.33
N PRO A 42 -34.91 -7.38 -0.23
CA PRO A 42 -35.47 -6.71 -1.40
C PRO A 42 -34.34 -5.92 -2.08
N MET A 43 -33.60 -6.59 -2.94
CA MET A 43 -32.68 -5.92 -3.84
C MET A 43 -33.49 -5.25 -4.94
N ASN A 44 -33.28 -3.94 -5.07
CA ASN A 44 -33.59 -3.21 -6.29
C ASN A 44 -32.83 -3.90 -7.42
N VAL A 45 -33.49 -4.84 -8.12
CA VAL A 45 -32.88 -5.64 -9.17
C VAL A 45 -32.69 -4.74 -10.37
N THR A 46 -31.54 -4.10 -10.45
CA THR A 46 -31.08 -3.50 -11.70
C THR A 46 -31.03 -4.63 -12.74
N PRO A 47 -31.68 -4.49 -13.91
CA PRO A 47 -31.63 -5.55 -14.92
C PRO A 47 -30.19 -5.88 -15.27
N PRO A 48 -29.87 -7.17 -15.54
CA PRO A 48 -28.51 -7.58 -15.81
C PRO A 48 -27.93 -6.77 -16.97
N LEU A 49 -26.75 -6.19 -16.77
CA LEU A 49 -26.04 -5.43 -17.79
C LEU A 49 -25.77 -6.33 -19.00
N THR A 50 -26.31 -5.97 -20.15
CA THR A 50 -26.05 -6.70 -21.40
C THR A 50 -25.14 -5.86 -22.28
N ILE A 51 -23.93 -6.35 -22.54
CA ILE A 51 -22.97 -5.75 -23.48
C ILE A 51 -23.31 -6.27 -24.88
N LYS A 52 -23.77 -5.39 -25.76
CA LYS A 52 -24.30 -5.76 -27.09
C LYS A 52 -23.31 -5.49 -28.23
N ASN A 53 -22.37 -4.59 -28.06
CA ASN A 53 -21.48 -4.14 -29.11
C ASN A 53 -20.16 -3.56 -28.55
N GLY A 54 -19.24 -3.17 -29.42
CA GLY A 54 -17.94 -2.63 -29.03
C GLY A 54 -18.02 -1.30 -28.26
N LYS A 55 -19.04 -0.47 -28.51
CA LYS A 55 -19.26 0.78 -27.78
C LYS A 55 -19.64 0.49 -26.32
N ASP A 56 -20.49 -0.50 -26.09
CA ASP A 56 -20.89 -0.90 -24.73
C ASP A 56 -19.69 -1.47 -23.96
N SER A 57 -18.89 -2.31 -24.65
CA SER A 57 -17.65 -2.87 -24.09
C SER A 57 -16.66 -1.79 -23.68
N ALA A 58 -16.43 -0.81 -24.54
CA ALA A 58 -15.54 0.32 -24.25
C ALA A 58 -16.05 1.18 -23.10
N SER A 59 -17.37 1.47 -23.06
CA SER A 59 -17.99 2.24 -21.99
C SER A 59 -17.86 1.56 -20.64
N TYR A 60 -18.09 0.24 -20.58
CA TYR A 60 -17.90 -0.55 -19.36
C TYR A 60 -16.43 -0.55 -18.90
N ALA A 61 -15.52 -0.80 -19.85
CA ALA A 61 -14.08 -0.81 -19.55
C ALA A 61 -13.58 0.53 -19.01
N LEU A 62 -14.03 1.65 -19.59
CA LEU A 62 -13.72 3.00 -19.09
C LEU A 62 -14.23 3.20 -17.66
N GLY A 63 -15.49 2.88 -17.40
CA GLY A 63 -16.08 2.97 -16.05
C GLY A 63 -15.32 2.13 -15.04
N TYR A 64 -14.97 0.90 -15.39
CA TYR A 64 -14.17 0.01 -14.53
C TYR A 64 -12.77 0.58 -14.24
N ARG A 65 -12.08 1.12 -15.26
CA ARG A 65 -10.77 1.74 -15.10
C ARG A 65 -10.82 3.01 -14.22
N ILE A 66 -11.84 3.83 -14.39
CA ILE A 66 -12.08 4.99 -13.53
C ILE A 66 -12.26 4.53 -12.07
N ALA A 67 -13.09 3.51 -11.83
CA ALA A 67 -13.29 2.97 -10.48
C ALA A 67 -11.98 2.43 -9.87
N GLN A 68 -11.15 1.71 -10.65
CA GLN A 68 -9.83 1.26 -10.20
C GLN A 68 -8.92 2.45 -9.82
N SER A 69 -8.91 3.51 -10.63
CA SER A 69 -8.13 4.72 -10.35
C SER A 69 -8.60 5.42 -9.07
N LEU A 70 -9.90 5.61 -8.91
CA LEU A 70 -10.49 6.20 -7.71
C LEU A 70 -10.17 5.38 -6.46
N ASN A 71 -10.23 4.05 -6.54
CA ASN A 71 -9.85 3.14 -5.46
C ASN A 71 -8.37 3.32 -5.08
N GLY A 72 -7.48 3.40 -6.05
CA GLY A 72 -6.05 3.65 -5.84
C GLY A 72 -5.74 4.99 -5.17
N GLN A 73 -6.62 5.98 -5.38
CA GLN A 73 -6.52 7.32 -4.78
C GLN A 73 -7.26 7.44 -3.43
N GLY A 74 -7.81 6.36 -2.89
CA GLY A 74 -8.57 6.39 -1.63
C GLY A 74 -9.98 6.96 -1.74
N LEU A 75 -10.50 7.18 -2.96
CA LEU A 75 -11.83 7.76 -3.23
C LEU A 75 -12.94 6.69 -3.37
N GLN A 76 -12.93 5.66 -2.52
CA GLN A 76 -13.84 4.52 -2.61
C GLN A 76 -15.28 4.83 -2.17
N LYS A 77 -15.47 5.85 -1.35
CA LYS A 77 -16.76 6.19 -0.74
C LYS A 77 -17.46 7.37 -1.40
N ILE A 78 -17.30 7.56 -2.72
CA ILE A 78 -17.98 8.64 -3.45
C ILE A 78 -19.46 8.33 -3.66
N ASN A 79 -20.28 9.38 -3.76
CA ASN A 79 -21.69 9.27 -4.14
C ASN A 79 -21.79 9.05 -5.67
N LEU A 80 -22.02 7.79 -6.09
CA LEU A 80 -22.07 7.41 -7.51
C LEU A 80 -23.19 8.15 -8.28
N ALA A 81 -24.31 8.49 -7.66
CA ALA A 81 -25.38 9.22 -8.33
C ALA A 81 -24.96 10.67 -8.66
N VAL A 82 -24.22 11.31 -7.73
CA VAL A 82 -23.66 12.65 -7.96
C VAL A 82 -22.49 12.58 -8.93
N PHE A 83 -21.63 11.56 -8.81
CA PHE A 83 -20.52 11.33 -9.74
C PHE A 83 -21.01 11.19 -11.20
N ASN A 84 -22.06 10.41 -11.44
CA ASN A 84 -22.64 10.25 -12.77
C ASN A 84 -23.18 11.57 -13.33
N LYS A 85 -23.81 12.41 -12.49
CA LYS A 85 -24.26 13.76 -12.91
C LYS A 85 -23.07 14.64 -13.26
N GLY A 86 -22.00 14.60 -12.46
CA GLY A 86 -20.76 15.32 -12.76
C GLY A 86 -20.12 14.89 -14.08
N LEU A 87 -20.12 13.58 -14.36
CA LEU A 87 -19.59 13.03 -15.61
C LEU A 87 -20.40 13.55 -16.82
N LEU A 88 -21.73 13.53 -16.74
CA LEU A 88 -22.61 14.09 -17.79
C LEU A 88 -22.40 15.59 -17.98
N ALA A 89 -22.32 16.34 -16.89
CA ALA A 89 -22.05 17.78 -16.93
C ALA A 89 -20.70 18.08 -17.59
N GLY A 90 -19.69 17.24 -17.32
CA GLY A 90 -18.37 17.35 -17.97
C GLY A 90 -18.44 17.15 -19.48
N PHE A 91 -19.22 16.17 -19.98
CA PHE A 91 -19.42 15.99 -21.43
C PHE A 91 -20.19 17.17 -22.07
N GLU A 92 -21.07 17.82 -21.31
CA GLU A 92 -21.85 18.98 -21.82
C GLU A 92 -21.13 20.30 -21.63
N GLY A 93 -20.00 20.35 -20.92
CA GLY A 93 -19.33 21.60 -20.57
C GLY A 93 -20.13 22.50 -19.61
N LYS A 94 -20.99 21.91 -18.79
CA LYS A 94 -21.92 22.63 -17.88
C LYS A 94 -21.64 22.24 -16.41
N SER A 95 -20.54 22.68 -15.86
CA SER A 95 -20.27 22.49 -14.44
C SER A 95 -21.12 23.42 -13.57
N ILE A 96 -21.62 22.88 -12.44
CA ILE A 96 -22.27 23.68 -11.37
C ILE A 96 -21.27 24.17 -10.32
N ILE A 97 -20.02 23.62 -10.35
CA ILE A 97 -18.90 24.03 -9.52
C ILE A 97 -17.91 24.75 -10.42
N ILE A 98 -17.46 25.94 -10.02
CA ILE A 98 -16.46 26.69 -10.78
C ILE A 98 -15.14 25.94 -10.80
N ASP A 99 -14.39 25.99 -11.91
CA ASP A 99 -13.17 25.19 -12.15
C ASP A 99 -12.14 25.34 -11.03
N SER A 100 -11.97 26.55 -10.48
CA SER A 100 -11.04 26.80 -9.37
C SER A 100 -11.36 26.05 -8.07
N LEU A 101 -12.58 25.55 -7.91
CA LEU A 101 -13.00 24.78 -6.74
C LEU A 101 -13.04 23.27 -6.98
N LEU A 102 -12.96 22.80 -8.21
CA LEU A 102 -13.03 21.36 -8.52
C LEU A 102 -11.89 20.60 -7.82
N ASP A 103 -10.66 21.03 -8.05
CA ASP A 103 -9.48 20.42 -7.45
C ASP A 103 -9.48 20.56 -5.92
N TYR A 104 -9.93 21.69 -5.41
CA TYR A 104 -10.07 21.91 -3.97
C TYR A 104 -11.05 20.93 -3.34
N CYS A 105 -12.22 20.71 -3.93
CA CYS A 105 -13.19 19.73 -3.42
C CYS A 105 -12.64 18.31 -3.39
N ILE A 106 -11.95 17.89 -4.47
CA ILE A 106 -11.34 16.56 -4.56
C ILE A 106 -10.25 16.41 -3.49
N LYS A 107 -9.33 17.37 -3.40
CA LYS A 107 -8.22 17.36 -2.45
C LYS A 107 -8.72 17.32 -1.00
N THR A 108 -9.67 18.17 -0.63
CA THR A 108 -10.21 18.22 0.72
C THR A 108 -10.88 16.90 1.10
N TYR A 109 -11.58 16.26 0.16
CA TYR A 109 -12.18 14.95 0.38
C TYR A 109 -11.11 13.86 0.55
N GLN A 110 -10.06 13.86 -0.27
CA GLN A 110 -8.93 12.93 -0.15
C GLN A 110 -8.23 13.08 1.20
N GLU A 111 -7.97 14.31 1.65
CA GLU A 111 -7.37 14.59 2.96
C GLU A 111 -8.23 14.06 4.09
N THR A 112 -9.55 14.26 4.02
CA THR A 112 -10.50 13.74 5.00
C THR A 112 -10.48 12.22 5.06
N MET A 113 -10.56 11.54 3.91
CA MET A 113 -10.51 10.08 3.84
C MET A 113 -9.18 9.51 4.32
N SER A 114 -8.08 10.19 4.00
CA SER A 114 -6.74 9.81 4.47
C SER A 114 -6.63 9.93 5.99
N ALA A 115 -7.14 11.02 6.57
CA ALA A 115 -7.14 11.23 8.01
C ALA A 115 -8.00 10.18 8.75
N GLU A 116 -9.22 9.88 8.24
CA GLU A 116 -10.06 8.82 8.80
C GLU A 116 -9.36 7.45 8.77
N LYS A 117 -8.76 7.11 7.63
CA LYS A 117 -8.01 5.85 7.48
C LYS A 117 -6.81 5.80 8.41
N SER A 118 -6.07 6.92 8.54
CA SER A 118 -4.94 6.99 9.45
C SER A 118 -5.37 6.79 10.90
N ALA A 119 -6.43 7.45 11.35
CA ALA A 119 -6.94 7.29 12.71
C ALA A 119 -7.36 5.84 13.00
N ALA A 120 -8.07 5.20 12.07
CA ALA A 120 -8.47 3.80 12.19
C ALA A 120 -7.27 2.85 12.26
N ASN A 121 -6.28 3.04 11.38
CA ASN A 121 -5.07 2.21 11.36
C ASN A 121 -4.21 2.40 12.62
N LYS A 122 -4.07 3.63 13.11
CA LYS A 122 -3.34 3.90 14.36
C LYS A 122 -4.01 3.24 15.55
N LEU A 123 -5.34 3.31 15.64
CA LEU A 123 -6.08 2.63 16.70
C LEU A 123 -5.86 1.11 16.68
N ALA A 124 -6.03 0.50 15.49
CA ALA A 124 -5.79 -0.92 15.32
C ALA A 124 -4.32 -1.31 15.61
N GLY A 125 -3.37 -0.46 15.20
CA GLY A 125 -1.95 -0.62 15.48
C GLY A 125 -1.63 -0.55 16.97
N GLN A 126 -2.21 0.40 17.71
CA GLN A 126 -2.05 0.52 19.15
C GLN A 126 -2.60 -0.71 19.88
N GLU A 127 -3.81 -1.15 19.53
CA GLU A 127 -4.40 -2.37 20.11
C GLU A 127 -3.53 -3.61 19.82
N PHE A 128 -3.00 -3.72 18.61
CA PHE A 128 -2.07 -4.78 18.23
C PHE A 128 -0.82 -4.74 19.10
N LEU A 129 -0.15 -3.59 19.24
CA LEU A 129 1.09 -3.43 20.00
C LEU A 129 0.87 -3.71 21.50
N VAL A 130 -0.25 -3.26 22.09
CA VAL A 130 -0.60 -3.56 23.49
C VAL A 130 -0.76 -5.06 23.73
N LYS A 131 -1.39 -5.78 22.79
CA LYS A 131 -1.52 -7.24 22.85
C LYS A 131 -0.18 -7.93 22.63
N ASN A 132 0.61 -7.43 21.68
CA ASN A 132 1.89 -8.00 21.29
C ASN A 132 2.94 -7.90 22.41
N ALA A 133 2.97 -6.77 23.14
CA ALA A 133 3.87 -6.56 24.28
C ALA A 133 3.74 -7.63 25.40
N LYS A 134 2.59 -8.31 25.46
CA LYS A 134 2.32 -9.37 26.47
C LYS A 134 2.81 -10.75 26.02
N LYS A 135 3.27 -10.90 24.78
CA LYS A 135 3.76 -12.19 24.27
C LYS A 135 5.14 -12.51 24.84
N PRO A 136 5.40 -13.76 25.20
CA PRO A 136 6.74 -14.18 25.59
C PRO A 136 7.77 -13.85 24.50
N GLY A 137 8.95 -13.36 24.91
CA GLY A 137 10.04 -13.02 23.98
C GLY A 137 9.95 -11.65 23.31
N VAL A 138 8.82 -10.94 23.44
CA VAL A 138 8.68 -9.58 22.92
C VAL A 138 9.22 -8.57 23.92
N VAL A 139 10.13 -7.73 23.44
CA VAL A 139 10.74 -6.62 24.19
C VAL A 139 10.20 -5.31 23.62
N SER A 140 9.76 -4.40 24.50
CA SER A 140 9.29 -3.06 24.11
C SER A 140 10.34 -2.02 24.45
N LEU A 141 10.66 -1.16 23.47
CA LEU A 141 11.54 -0.01 23.66
C LEU A 141 10.73 1.24 24.13
N PRO A 142 11.36 2.21 24.78
CA PRO A 142 10.69 3.42 25.26
C PRO A 142 10.01 4.25 24.16
N ASN A 143 10.49 4.16 22.92
CA ASN A 143 9.95 4.84 21.74
C ASN A 143 8.73 4.12 21.12
N GLY A 144 8.30 2.99 21.71
CA GLY A 144 7.15 2.20 21.26
C GLY A 144 7.47 1.11 20.22
N ILE A 145 8.71 1.02 19.72
CA ILE A 145 9.15 -0.13 18.92
C ILE A 145 9.11 -1.38 19.80
N GLN A 146 8.65 -2.49 19.21
CA GLN A 146 8.79 -3.78 19.85
C GLN A 146 9.60 -4.70 18.97
N TYR A 147 10.31 -5.63 19.57
CA TYR A 147 11.06 -6.64 18.83
C TYR A 147 11.02 -8.00 19.51
N GLU A 148 11.20 -9.03 18.70
CA GLU A 148 11.38 -10.42 19.11
C GLU A 148 12.64 -10.95 18.43
N ILE A 149 13.55 -11.56 19.19
CA ILE A 149 14.75 -12.16 18.63
C ILE A 149 14.38 -13.56 18.15
N LEU A 150 14.36 -13.77 16.83
CA LEU A 150 14.07 -15.07 16.22
C LEU A 150 15.33 -15.93 16.16
N VAL A 151 16.47 -15.31 15.83
CA VAL A 151 17.79 -15.92 15.82
C VAL A 151 18.78 -14.96 16.45
N ALA A 152 19.48 -15.38 17.47
CA ALA A 152 20.56 -14.60 18.06
C ALA A 152 21.79 -14.63 17.12
N GLY A 153 22.39 -13.47 16.89
CA GLY A 153 23.65 -13.40 16.15
C GLY A 153 24.80 -13.98 16.97
N LYS A 154 25.76 -14.55 16.28
CA LYS A 154 26.98 -15.09 16.89
C LYS A 154 28.06 -14.02 17.08
N ASP A 155 27.96 -12.92 16.33
CA ASP A 155 28.86 -11.80 16.36
C ASP A 155 28.44 -10.76 17.42
N THR A 156 29.39 -10.00 17.92
CA THR A 156 29.16 -8.86 18.82
C THR A 156 29.11 -7.52 18.08
N ILE A 157 29.48 -7.52 16.79
CA ILE A 157 29.54 -6.33 15.94
C ILE A 157 28.12 -5.89 15.61
N LYS A 158 27.86 -4.60 15.81
CA LYS A 158 26.56 -3.94 15.54
C LYS A 158 26.77 -2.74 14.62
N PRO A 159 25.82 -2.46 13.74
CA PRO A 159 25.91 -1.28 12.88
C PRO A 159 25.69 0.01 13.67
N THR A 160 26.25 1.08 13.15
CA THR A 160 25.95 2.45 13.56
C THR A 160 25.06 3.13 12.52
N ILE A 161 24.46 4.25 12.86
CA ILE A 161 23.60 5.03 11.94
C ILE A 161 24.33 5.49 10.66
N LYS A 162 25.66 5.49 10.67
CA LYS A 162 26.50 5.94 9.55
C LYS A 162 26.83 4.81 8.56
N ASP A 163 26.59 3.59 8.95
CA ASP A 163 26.97 2.42 8.17
C ASP A 163 25.93 2.08 7.10
N LYS A 164 26.38 1.35 6.11
CA LYS A 164 25.51 0.61 5.20
C LYS A 164 25.32 -0.79 5.75
N VAL A 165 24.10 -1.29 5.69
CA VAL A 165 23.75 -2.62 6.17
C VAL A 165 23.22 -3.46 5.02
N ARG A 166 23.63 -4.73 4.99
CA ARG A 166 23.10 -5.74 4.07
C ARG A 166 22.16 -6.66 4.82
N CYS A 167 20.91 -6.71 4.37
CA CYS A 167 19.85 -7.43 5.07
C CYS A 167 18.99 -8.25 4.11
N HIS A 168 18.46 -9.36 4.61
CA HIS A 168 17.19 -9.87 4.14
C HIS A 168 16.07 -9.32 5.01
N TYR A 169 14.91 -9.03 4.38
CA TYR A 169 13.73 -8.63 5.13
C TYR A 169 12.43 -9.13 4.49
N HIS A 170 11.41 -9.24 5.33
CA HIS A 170 10.05 -9.56 4.93
C HIS A 170 9.11 -8.63 5.69
N GLY A 171 8.44 -7.73 4.98
CA GLY A 171 7.58 -6.70 5.55
C GLY A 171 6.11 -7.02 5.37
N THR A 172 5.35 -6.98 6.48
CA THR A 172 3.91 -7.22 6.51
C THR A 172 3.17 -6.14 7.31
N LEU A 173 1.90 -5.95 7.00
CA LEU A 173 0.96 -5.22 7.85
C LEU A 173 0.47 -6.10 8.99
N ILE A 174 -0.30 -5.52 9.93
CA ILE A 174 -0.87 -6.24 11.08
C ILE A 174 -1.89 -7.32 10.69
N ASP A 175 -2.47 -7.24 9.49
CA ASP A 175 -3.38 -8.24 8.92
C ASP A 175 -2.65 -9.36 8.17
N GLY A 176 -1.31 -9.33 8.12
CA GLY A 176 -0.47 -10.29 7.42
C GLY A 176 -0.24 -9.99 5.93
N SER A 177 -0.83 -8.93 5.39
CA SER A 177 -0.60 -8.52 4.00
C SER A 177 0.85 -8.14 3.78
N ILE A 178 1.51 -8.78 2.81
CA ILE A 178 2.91 -8.52 2.47
C ILE A 178 2.98 -7.26 1.61
N PHE A 179 3.76 -6.27 2.02
CA PHE A 179 3.96 -5.06 1.23
C PHE A 179 5.32 -5.01 0.53
N ASP A 180 6.33 -5.70 1.08
CA ASP A 180 7.65 -5.82 0.44
C ASP A 180 8.44 -6.98 1.05
N SER A 181 9.29 -7.65 0.24
CA SER A 181 10.11 -8.78 0.70
C SER A 181 11.32 -9.01 -0.19
N SER A 182 12.51 -8.81 0.35
CA SER A 182 13.76 -9.19 -0.31
C SER A 182 13.92 -10.72 -0.40
N VAL A 183 13.31 -11.44 0.55
CA VAL A 183 13.31 -12.91 0.56
C VAL A 183 12.55 -13.46 -0.65
N GLN A 184 11.39 -12.86 -0.98
CA GLN A 184 10.62 -13.26 -2.18
C GLN A 184 11.34 -12.88 -3.48
N ARG A 185 12.15 -11.82 -3.49
CA ARG A 185 13.00 -11.46 -4.63
C ARG A 185 14.22 -12.38 -4.80
N GLY A 186 14.59 -13.13 -3.75
CA GLY A 186 15.71 -14.07 -3.77
C GLY A 186 17.08 -13.43 -3.53
N GLU A 187 17.16 -12.12 -3.27
CA GLU A 187 18.43 -11.41 -3.06
C GLU A 187 18.35 -10.42 -1.89
N PRO A 188 19.42 -10.30 -1.08
CA PRO A 188 19.51 -9.32 -0.02
C PRO A 188 19.66 -7.91 -0.61
N ILE A 189 19.35 -6.91 0.19
CA ILE A 189 19.50 -5.50 -0.18
C ILE A 189 20.50 -4.80 0.74
N THR A 190 21.32 -3.92 0.16
CA THR A 190 22.22 -3.03 0.89
C THR A 190 21.71 -1.61 0.85
N PHE A 191 21.64 -0.95 1.99
CA PHE A 191 21.20 0.45 2.09
C PHE A 191 21.91 1.18 3.24
N PRO A 192 22.09 2.51 3.12
CA PRO A 192 22.57 3.33 4.20
C PRO A 192 21.53 3.40 5.32
N LEU A 193 21.95 3.14 6.56
CA LEU A 193 21.03 3.05 7.69
C LEU A 193 20.33 4.38 8.01
N ASN A 194 20.98 5.51 7.73
CA ASN A 194 20.39 6.85 7.88
C ASN A 194 19.34 7.19 6.80
N GLY A 195 19.17 6.36 5.77
CA GLY A 195 18.24 6.57 4.65
C GLY A 195 16.92 5.82 4.77
N VAL A 196 16.75 4.98 5.79
CA VAL A 196 15.54 4.16 5.97
C VAL A 196 14.57 4.78 6.99
N ILE A 197 13.44 4.14 7.24
CA ILE A 197 12.46 4.59 8.25
C ILE A 197 13.07 4.63 9.66
N LYS A 198 12.57 5.54 10.50
CA LYS A 198 13.11 5.75 11.85
C LYS A 198 13.13 4.47 12.68
N GLY A 199 12.10 3.65 12.57
CA GLY A 199 12.04 2.36 13.26
C GLY A 199 13.24 1.47 12.99
N TRP A 200 13.75 1.44 11.75
CA TRP A 200 14.97 0.71 11.40
C TRP A 200 16.22 1.43 11.90
N GLN A 201 16.29 2.75 11.78
CA GLN A 201 17.42 3.53 12.29
C GLN A 201 17.66 3.33 13.78
N GLU A 202 16.60 3.06 14.55
CA GLU A 202 16.66 2.89 16.00
C GLU A 202 16.78 1.42 16.44
N SER A 203 16.30 0.47 15.61
CA SER A 203 16.33 -0.96 15.97
C SER A 203 17.56 -1.70 15.43
N LEU A 204 18.00 -1.44 14.19
CA LEU A 204 19.12 -2.17 13.60
C LEU A 204 20.46 -1.99 14.35
N PRO A 205 20.77 -0.80 14.94
CA PRO A 205 21.94 -0.64 15.80
C PRO A 205 21.95 -1.52 17.06
N LEU A 206 20.81 -2.10 17.41
CA LEU A 206 20.71 -3.07 18.52
C LEU A 206 21.03 -4.52 18.08
N MET A 207 20.90 -4.80 16.79
CA MET A 207 21.12 -6.12 16.19
C MET A 207 22.60 -6.41 16.00
N SER A 208 23.02 -7.63 16.24
CA SER A 208 24.36 -8.12 15.86
C SER A 208 24.32 -8.81 14.49
N ILE A 209 25.44 -8.85 13.79
CA ILE A 209 25.56 -9.54 12.50
C ILE A 209 25.17 -11.02 12.67
N GLY A 210 24.43 -11.56 11.71
CA GLY A 210 23.89 -12.91 11.71
C GLY A 210 22.63 -13.09 12.57
N SER A 211 22.11 -12.02 13.20
CA SER A 211 20.85 -12.10 13.94
C SER A 211 19.65 -11.91 13.01
N LYS A 212 18.52 -12.52 13.40
CA LYS A 212 17.22 -12.34 12.76
C LYS A 212 16.22 -11.89 13.82
N TRP A 213 15.61 -10.74 13.60
CA TRP A 213 14.63 -10.16 14.51
C TRP A 213 13.31 -9.93 13.79
N ARG A 214 12.22 -10.01 14.56
CA ARG A 214 10.93 -9.49 14.14
C ARG A 214 10.71 -8.15 14.83
N LEU A 215 10.58 -7.10 14.02
CA LEU A 215 10.37 -5.73 14.46
C LEU A 215 8.89 -5.37 14.30
N PHE A 216 8.31 -4.72 15.30
CA PHE A 216 6.97 -4.15 15.26
C PHE A 216 7.12 -2.65 15.44
N ILE A 217 6.85 -1.90 14.37
CA ILE A 217 7.17 -0.49 14.27
C ILE A 217 5.87 0.31 14.24
N PRO A 218 5.60 1.16 15.26
CA PRO A 218 4.44 2.04 15.26
C PRO A 218 4.50 3.01 14.08
N ALA A 219 3.34 3.49 13.63
CA ALA A 219 3.19 4.30 12.43
C ALA A 219 4.11 5.53 12.41
N GLU A 220 4.30 6.17 13.56
CA GLU A 220 5.10 7.40 13.75
C GLU A 220 6.58 7.19 13.41
N LEU A 221 7.07 5.97 13.59
CA LEU A 221 8.45 5.57 13.30
C LEU A 221 8.58 4.84 11.94
N GLY A 222 7.45 4.65 11.25
CA GLY A 222 7.36 4.16 9.88
C GLY A 222 7.12 5.31 8.89
N TYR A 223 5.96 5.31 8.24
CA TYR A 223 5.57 6.30 7.23
C TYR A 223 4.60 7.38 7.76
N GLY A 224 4.19 7.31 9.04
CA GLY A 224 3.26 8.26 9.67
C GLY A 224 1.90 8.26 8.97
N ASP A 225 1.36 9.47 8.76
CA ASP A 225 0.07 9.68 8.10
C ASP A 225 0.15 9.67 6.56
N ARG A 226 1.28 9.27 6.00
CA ARG A 226 1.47 9.20 4.54
C ARG A 226 1.21 7.79 4.03
N GLN A 227 0.60 7.69 2.86
CA GLN A 227 0.57 6.45 2.12
C GLN A 227 1.96 6.15 1.55
N ALA A 228 2.43 4.92 1.65
CA ALA A 228 3.69 4.46 1.08
C ALA A 228 3.45 3.27 0.14
N GLY A 229 3.52 3.54 -1.15
CA GLY A 229 3.15 2.56 -2.17
C GLY A 229 1.66 2.18 -2.13
N PRO A 230 1.27 1.11 -2.83
CA PRO A 230 -0.13 0.69 -2.94
C PRO A 230 -0.66 -0.01 -1.69
N MET A 231 0.20 -0.62 -0.88
CA MET A 231 -0.19 -1.50 0.23
C MET A 231 -0.15 -0.81 1.59
N ILE A 232 0.81 0.09 1.83
CA ILE A 232 0.97 0.74 3.13
C ILE A 232 0.10 1.99 3.17
N GLY A 233 -1.05 1.88 3.85
CA GLY A 233 -1.94 3.02 4.07
C GLY A 233 -1.41 4.00 5.13
N PRO A 234 -2.00 5.20 5.23
CA PRO A 234 -1.66 6.16 6.28
C PRO A 234 -1.93 5.56 7.67
N GLY A 235 -1.08 5.84 8.63
CA GLY A 235 -1.20 5.37 10.02
C GLY A 235 -0.91 3.88 10.24
N SER A 236 -0.32 3.17 9.27
CA SER A 236 -0.07 1.74 9.37
C SER A 236 1.08 1.40 10.30
N THR A 237 0.85 0.49 11.25
CA THR A 237 1.90 -0.21 11.99
C THR A 237 2.54 -1.24 11.08
N LEU A 238 3.87 -1.31 11.08
CA LEU A 238 4.65 -2.19 10.20
C LEU A 238 5.28 -3.32 10.98
N ILE A 239 5.29 -4.50 10.39
CA ILE A 239 5.98 -5.68 10.95
C ILE A 239 7.05 -6.08 9.95
N PHE A 240 8.28 -6.25 10.42
CA PHE A 240 9.39 -6.72 9.59
C PHE A 240 10.08 -7.89 10.26
N GLU A 241 10.29 -8.96 9.54
CA GLU A 241 11.36 -9.89 9.86
C GLU A 241 12.62 -9.40 9.15
N VAL A 242 13.67 -9.11 9.91
CA VAL A 242 14.94 -8.61 9.37
C VAL A 242 16.07 -9.54 9.79
N GLU A 243 16.88 -9.97 8.83
CA GLU A 243 18.10 -10.69 9.04
C GLU A 243 19.28 -9.83 8.65
N LEU A 244 20.12 -9.45 9.62
CA LEU A 244 21.30 -8.62 9.40
C LEU A 244 22.46 -9.49 8.94
N LEU A 245 22.81 -9.43 7.66
CA LEU A 245 23.82 -10.25 7.03
C LEU A 245 25.22 -9.66 7.13
N GLY A 246 25.36 -8.34 7.17
CA GLY A 246 26.65 -7.66 7.23
C GLY A 246 26.55 -6.15 7.30
N ILE A 247 27.70 -5.53 7.52
CA ILE A 247 27.92 -4.06 7.55
C ILE A 247 28.95 -3.76 6.47
N GLU A 248 28.72 -2.70 5.67
CA GLU A 248 29.54 -2.23 4.55
C GLU A 248 29.96 -0.78 4.75
#